data_10ad0693efa65aa25887c70203e4d087
#
_entry.id   10ad0693efa65aa25887c70203e4d087
#
_cell.length_a   1.000
_cell.length_b   1.000
_cell.length_c   1.000
_cell.angle_alpha   90.00
_cell.angle_beta   90.00
_cell.angle_gamma   90.00
#
_symmetry.space_group_name_H-M   'P 1'
#
loop_
_entity.id
_entity.type
_entity.pdbx_description
1 polymer ?
#
loop_
_entity_poly.entity_id
_entity_poly.type
_entity_poly.pdbx_seq_one_letter_code
_entity_poly.pdbx_strand_id
1 'polypeptide(L)'
;WSVIARHPYIIASYLWNMFDFATPMADRGGIPGRNMKGLMTFDRKTRKDSYFWYKANWSKEPVLHLTQRRNVDREKQETSVTVYSNIGMPKVFLNGRELQGVRKGYTDVHYVFDHVTLGDGKNRLKAVVSRDGKEYTDEIEWNYSGEKNRGTEAYENKNEHFGL
;
A
#
# COMPACT_ATOMS: atom_id res chain seq x y z
N TRP A 1 -1.53 -5.75 -13.44
CA TRP A 1 -0.57 -5.06 -14.33
C TRP A 1 0.66 -5.91 -14.64
N SER A 2 1.29 -6.52 -13.65
CA SER A 2 2.52 -7.32 -13.85
C SER A 2 2.35 -8.45 -14.87
N VAL A 3 1.17 -9.07 -14.93
CA VAL A 3 0.83 -10.07 -15.95
C VAL A 3 0.66 -9.41 -17.32
N ILE A 4 -0.13 -8.33 -17.39
CA ILE A 4 -0.40 -7.60 -18.64
C ILE A 4 0.90 -7.08 -19.26
N ALA A 5 1.77 -6.48 -18.44
CA ALA A 5 3.05 -5.92 -18.91
C ALA A 5 3.99 -6.95 -19.56
N ARG A 6 3.84 -8.24 -19.24
CA ARG A 6 4.64 -9.34 -19.82
C ARG A 6 4.04 -9.96 -21.08
N HIS A 7 2.85 -9.50 -21.50
CA HIS A 7 2.13 -10.05 -22.66
C HIS A 7 1.92 -8.97 -23.72
N PRO A 8 2.91 -8.74 -24.61
CA PRO A 8 2.88 -7.62 -25.56
C PRO A 8 1.74 -7.68 -26.57
N TYR A 9 1.07 -8.81 -26.70
CA TYR A 9 -0.14 -8.97 -27.53
C TYR A 9 -1.40 -8.37 -26.91
N ILE A 10 -1.36 -8.00 -25.61
CA ILE A 10 -2.47 -7.28 -24.95
C ILE A 10 -2.33 -5.80 -25.28
N ILE A 11 -3.14 -5.33 -26.25
CA ILE A 11 -3.05 -3.98 -26.79
C ILE A 11 -3.71 -2.91 -25.90
N ALA A 12 -4.64 -3.30 -25.01
CA ALA A 12 -5.30 -2.37 -24.09
C ALA A 12 -5.79 -3.09 -22.83
N SER A 13 -5.83 -2.34 -21.74
CA SER A 13 -6.50 -2.73 -20.51
C SER A 13 -7.04 -1.48 -19.81
N TYR A 14 -8.18 -1.61 -19.14
CA TYR A 14 -8.83 -0.51 -18.45
C TYR A 14 -9.05 -0.87 -17.00
N LEU A 15 -8.71 0.08 -16.11
CA LEU A 15 -8.97 -0.09 -14.69
C LEU A 15 -10.42 0.25 -14.36
N TRP A 16 -11.07 -0.63 -13.66
CA TRP A 16 -12.35 -0.39 -13.06
C TRP A 16 -12.22 -0.36 -11.53
N ASN A 17 -12.19 0.79 -10.88
CA ASN A 17 -12.54 2.10 -11.36
C ASN A 17 -11.65 3.17 -10.71
N MET A 18 -11.69 4.42 -11.14
CA MET A 18 -10.92 5.52 -10.53
C MET A 18 -11.40 5.83 -9.11
N PHE A 19 -12.71 5.82 -8.87
CA PHE A 19 -13.31 6.15 -7.57
C PHE A 19 -14.17 5.00 -7.07
N ASP A 20 -14.30 4.89 -5.75
CA ASP A 20 -15.39 4.11 -5.17
C ASP A 20 -16.73 4.69 -5.62
N PHE A 21 -17.73 3.86 -5.82
CA PHE A 21 -18.98 4.28 -6.43
C PHE A 21 -20.20 3.66 -5.73
N ALA A 22 -21.35 4.33 -5.89
CA ALA A 22 -22.61 3.81 -5.41
C ALA A 22 -23.04 2.59 -6.23
N THR A 23 -23.63 1.59 -5.56
CA THR A 23 -24.16 0.39 -6.20
C THR A 23 -25.36 -0.13 -5.42
N PRO A 24 -26.45 -0.56 -6.10
CA PRO A 24 -27.58 -1.19 -5.42
C PRO A 24 -27.22 -2.59 -4.88
N MET A 25 -26.14 -3.19 -5.38
CA MET A 25 -25.62 -4.46 -4.85
C MET A 25 -24.93 -4.17 -3.53
N ALA A 26 -25.67 -4.36 -2.45
CA ALA A 26 -25.18 -4.19 -1.09
C ALA A 26 -23.94 -5.04 -0.81
N ASP A 27 -23.12 -4.60 0.14
CA ASP A 27 -22.07 -5.36 0.83
C ASP A 27 -20.80 -5.71 0.06
N ARG A 28 -20.51 -5.10 -1.06
CA ARG A 28 -19.19 -5.26 -1.71
C ARG A 28 -18.20 -4.22 -1.18
N GLY A 29 -17.52 -4.57 -0.08
CA GLY A 29 -16.54 -3.72 0.57
C GLY A 29 -16.96 -3.20 1.95
N GLY A 30 -17.95 -3.86 2.60
CA GLY A 30 -18.30 -3.61 3.99
C GLY A 30 -19.16 -2.38 4.27
N ILE A 31 -19.46 -1.56 3.26
CA ILE A 31 -20.37 -0.40 3.39
C ILE A 31 -21.58 -0.62 2.49
N PRO A 32 -22.81 -0.69 3.05
CA PRO A 32 -24.03 -0.85 2.26
C PRO A 32 -24.15 0.21 1.16
N GLY A 33 -24.59 -0.23 -0.04
CA GLY A 33 -24.79 0.67 -1.17
C GLY A 33 -23.50 1.22 -1.81
N ARG A 34 -22.31 0.70 -1.44
CA ARG A 34 -21.03 1.20 -1.92
C ARG A 34 -20.12 0.06 -2.44
N ASN A 35 -19.49 0.30 -3.57
CA ASN A 35 -18.44 -0.56 -4.10
C ASN A 35 -17.07 0.12 -3.89
N MET A 36 -16.13 -0.59 -3.24
CA MET A 36 -14.82 -0.08 -2.83
C MET A 36 -13.69 -0.39 -3.84
N LYS A 37 -14.00 -0.72 -5.09
CA LYS A 37 -12.99 -1.07 -6.12
C LYS A 37 -12.24 0.13 -6.70
N GLY A 38 -12.56 1.35 -6.29
CA GLY A 38 -11.88 2.54 -6.76
C GLY A 38 -10.41 2.60 -6.33
N LEU A 39 -9.58 3.25 -7.15
CA LEU A 39 -8.22 3.65 -6.78
C LEU A 39 -8.22 4.78 -5.76
N MET A 40 -9.31 5.51 -5.64
CA MET A 40 -9.55 6.55 -4.66
C MET A 40 -10.85 6.28 -3.91
N THR A 41 -10.96 6.85 -2.71
CA THR A 41 -12.15 6.75 -1.86
C THR A 41 -13.38 7.41 -2.50
N PHE A 42 -14.56 7.07 -1.99
CA PHE A 42 -15.84 7.54 -2.48
C PHE A 42 -15.97 9.08 -2.45
N ASP A 43 -15.42 9.71 -1.42
CA ASP A 43 -15.36 11.17 -1.27
C ASP A 43 -14.28 11.82 -2.15
N ARG A 44 -13.54 11.02 -2.93
CA ARG A 44 -12.46 11.43 -3.85
C ARG A 44 -11.25 12.10 -3.17
N LYS A 45 -11.16 12.07 -1.84
CA LYS A 45 -10.10 12.76 -1.10
C LYS A 45 -8.85 11.91 -0.89
N THR A 46 -9.01 10.59 -0.72
CA THR A 46 -7.90 9.71 -0.38
C THR A 46 -7.53 8.82 -1.57
N ARG A 47 -6.28 8.87 -1.97
CA ARG A 47 -5.67 7.93 -2.92
C ARG A 47 -5.28 6.67 -2.16
N LYS A 48 -5.71 5.50 -2.65
CA LYS A 48 -5.38 4.21 -2.06
C LYS A 48 -4.00 3.73 -2.55
N ASP A 49 -3.45 2.69 -1.92
CA ASP A 49 -2.16 2.12 -2.33
C ASP A 49 -2.17 1.66 -3.80
N SER A 50 -3.30 1.14 -4.29
CA SER A 50 -3.48 0.77 -5.69
C SER A 50 -3.32 1.96 -6.65
N TYR A 51 -3.72 3.17 -6.28
CA TYR A 51 -3.44 4.38 -7.07
C TYR A 51 -1.93 4.59 -7.25
N PHE A 52 -1.18 4.51 -6.15
CA PHE A 52 0.28 4.70 -6.18
C PHE A 52 1.00 3.56 -6.88
N TRP A 53 0.46 2.33 -6.81
CA TRP A 53 0.94 1.20 -7.60
C TRP A 53 0.92 1.51 -9.09
N TYR A 54 -0.24 1.93 -9.62
CA TYR A 54 -0.35 2.28 -11.03
C TYR A 54 0.44 3.53 -11.38
N LYS A 55 0.42 4.55 -10.53
CA LYS A 55 1.22 5.76 -10.75
C LYS A 55 2.72 5.42 -10.85
N ALA A 56 3.25 4.60 -9.97
CA ALA A 56 4.66 4.21 -10.00
C ALA A 56 5.03 3.40 -11.26
N ASN A 57 4.11 2.55 -11.76
CA ASN A 57 4.35 1.74 -12.95
C ASN A 57 4.17 2.52 -14.26
N TRP A 58 3.28 3.52 -14.31
CA TRP A 58 2.87 4.16 -15.56
C TRP A 58 3.35 5.59 -15.75
N SER A 59 3.66 6.30 -14.65
CA SER A 59 4.03 7.70 -14.70
C SER A 59 5.55 7.88 -14.67
N LYS A 60 6.02 8.94 -15.36
CA LYS A 60 7.39 9.44 -15.23
C LYS A 60 7.58 10.38 -14.04
N GLU A 61 6.48 10.82 -13.41
CA GLU A 61 6.56 11.62 -12.20
C GLU A 61 7.17 10.80 -11.05
N PRO A 62 8.02 11.41 -10.22
CA PRO A 62 8.58 10.74 -9.05
C PRO A 62 7.49 10.19 -8.12
N VAL A 63 7.64 8.92 -7.75
CA VAL A 63 6.80 8.25 -6.76
C VAL A 63 7.70 7.58 -5.75
N LEU A 64 7.47 7.89 -4.47
CA LEU A 64 7.94 7.13 -3.31
C LEU A 64 6.76 7.02 -2.37
N HIS A 65 6.31 5.79 -2.09
CA HIS A 65 5.09 5.56 -1.33
C HIS A 65 5.21 4.32 -0.45
N LEU A 66 5.18 4.53 0.86
CA LEU A 66 4.97 3.48 1.86
C LEU A 66 3.49 3.09 1.84
N THR A 67 3.21 1.80 1.69
CA THR A 67 1.85 1.30 1.62
C THR A 67 1.20 1.11 3.00
N GLN A 68 -0.08 0.72 3.01
CA GLN A 68 -0.85 0.40 4.21
C GLN A 68 -1.04 1.60 5.17
N ARG A 69 -1.10 2.81 4.64
CA ARG A 69 -1.34 4.05 5.41
C ARG A 69 -2.67 4.08 6.15
N ARG A 70 -3.66 3.31 5.67
CA ARG A 70 -5.01 3.26 6.24
C ARG A 70 -5.18 2.15 7.26
N ASN A 71 -4.25 1.20 7.29
CA ASN A 71 -4.19 0.13 8.28
C ASN A 71 -3.15 0.50 9.35
N VAL A 72 -3.49 1.48 10.17
CA VAL A 72 -2.59 2.05 11.19
C VAL A 72 -2.40 1.09 12.36
N ASP A 73 -3.50 0.50 12.85
CA ASP A 73 -3.48 -0.44 13.95
C ASP A 73 -3.11 -1.83 13.45
N ARG A 74 -2.01 -2.37 13.97
CA ARG A 74 -1.44 -3.65 13.54
C ARG A 74 -1.73 -4.71 14.59
N GLU A 75 -2.34 -5.81 14.14
CA GLU A 75 -2.66 -6.96 15.00
C GLU A 75 -1.45 -7.87 15.24
N LYS A 76 -0.59 -7.98 14.24
CA LYS A 76 0.57 -8.86 14.27
C LYS A 76 1.85 -8.07 14.48
N GLN A 77 2.72 -8.56 15.36
CA GLN A 77 4.03 -7.98 15.60
C GLN A 77 4.93 -8.12 14.37
N GLU A 78 4.91 -9.28 13.72
CA GLU A 78 5.64 -9.51 12.49
C GLU A 78 4.78 -9.16 11.27
N THR A 79 5.35 -8.38 10.37
CA THR A 79 4.67 -7.92 9.15
C THR A 79 5.67 -7.76 8.02
N SER A 80 5.19 -7.43 6.82
CA SER A 80 6.02 -6.94 5.73
C SER A 80 5.80 -5.44 5.52
N VAL A 81 6.86 -4.74 5.11
CA VAL A 81 6.80 -3.34 4.69
C VAL A 81 6.94 -3.27 3.18
N THR A 82 5.95 -2.69 2.52
CA THR A 82 5.94 -2.54 1.06
C THR A 82 6.09 -1.08 0.66
N VAL A 83 6.97 -0.84 -0.32
CA VAL A 83 7.21 0.50 -0.88
C VAL A 83 7.08 0.46 -2.40
N TYR A 84 6.36 1.43 -2.95
CA TYR A 84 6.36 1.70 -4.40
C TYR A 84 7.30 2.86 -4.70
N SER A 85 8.29 2.62 -5.57
CA SER A 85 9.24 3.66 -5.98
C SER A 85 9.65 3.47 -7.45
N ASN A 86 9.44 4.51 -8.26
CA ASN A 86 9.95 4.57 -9.63
C ASN A 86 11.21 5.44 -9.77
N ILE A 87 11.76 5.89 -8.64
CA ILE A 87 12.94 6.76 -8.57
C ILE A 87 14.19 6.07 -8.03
N GLY A 88 14.12 4.78 -7.78
CA GLY A 88 15.23 3.96 -7.29
C GLY A 88 14.84 3.08 -6.10
N MET A 89 15.78 2.26 -5.67
CA MET A 89 15.60 1.39 -4.51
C MET A 89 15.55 2.20 -3.21
N PRO A 90 14.48 2.09 -2.41
CA PRO A 90 14.35 2.83 -1.18
C PRO A 90 15.20 2.22 -0.05
N LYS A 91 15.80 3.08 0.77
CA LYS A 91 16.17 2.73 2.13
C LYS A 91 14.96 2.95 3.01
N VAL A 92 14.68 1.99 3.88
CA VAL A 92 13.54 2.08 4.80
C VAL A 92 14.04 1.96 6.23
N PHE A 93 13.53 2.82 7.10
CA PHE A 93 13.87 2.86 8.51
C PHE A 93 12.62 2.60 9.33
N LEU A 94 12.74 1.70 10.32
CA LEU A 94 11.75 1.49 11.36
C LEU A 94 12.32 2.04 12.69
N ASN A 95 11.65 3.03 13.27
CA ASN A 95 12.07 3.67 14.50
C ASN A 95 13.54 4.14 14.47
N GLY A 96 14.00 4.63 13.30
CA GLY A 96 15.37 5.09 13.06
C GLY A 96 16.39 4.01 12.69
N ARG A 97 16.03 2.72 12.76
CA ARG A 97 16.89 1.60 12.35
C ARG A 97 16.62 1.21 10.90
N GLU A 98 17.66 1.15 10.08
CA GLU A 98 17.53 0.74 8.67
C GLU A 98 17.14 -0.75 8.56
N LEU A 99 16.08 -1.02 7.79
CA LEU A 99 15.65 -2.37 7.45
C LEU A 99 16.58 -2.96 6.39
N GLN A 100 16.84 -4.25 6.50
CA GLN A 100 17.67 -5.01 5.57
C GLN A 100 16.83 -6.04 4.80
N GLY A 101 17.43 -6.68 3.78
CA GLY A 101 16.80 -7.80 3.10
C GLY A 101 15.68 -7.40 2.16
N VAL A 102 15.81 -6.24 1.47
CA VAL A 102 14.84 -5.83 0.46
C VAL A 102 14.81 -6.79 -0.73
N ARG A 103 13.61 -7.16 -1.15
CA ARG A 103 13.40 -7.89 -2.42
C ARG A 103 12.47 -7.14 -3.36
N LYS A 104 12.54 -7.47 -4.64
CA LYS A 104 11.56 -7.02 -5.63
C LYS A 104 10.24 -7.80 -5.44
N GLY A 105 9.13 -7.10 -5.60
CA GLY A 105 7.80 -7.68 -5.67
C GLY A 105 7.39 -7.99 -7.10
N TYR A 106 6.17 -7.63 -7.48
CA TYR A 106 5.57 -8.00 -8.77
C TYR A 106 6.10 -7.21 -9.97
N THR A 107 6.66 -6.02 -9.75
CA THR A 107 7.23 -5.15 -10.78
C THR A 107 8.51 -4.48 -10.25
N ASP A 108 9.26 -3.82 -11.14
CA ASP A 108 10.52 -3.16 -10.78
C ASP A 108 10.37 -2.01 -9.79
N VAL A 109 9.17 -1.45 -9.69
CA VAL A 109 8.84 -0.35 -8.77
C VAL A 109 8.33 -0.83 -7.41
N HIS A 110 8.25 -2.15 -7.21
CA HIS A 110 7.70 -2.77 -6.02
C HIS A 110 8.82 -3.37 -5.16
N TYR A 111 9.01 -2.83 -3.97
CA TYR A 111 10.02 -3.25 -3.01
C TYR A 111 9.35 -3.77 -1.75
N VAL A 112 9.83 -4.90 -1.23
CA VAL A 112 9.27 -5.56 -0.05
C VAL A 112 10.38 -5.88 0.93
N PHE A 113 10.16 -5.52 2.19
CA PHE A 113 10.96 -5.93 3.34
C PHE A 113 10.11 -6.90 4.15
N ASP A 114 10.51 -8.16 4.14
CA ASP A 114 9.80 -9.22 4.86
C ASP A 114 10.29 -9.34 6.32
N HIS A 115 9.50 -10.00 7.17
CA HIS A 115 9.85 -10.30 8.57
C HIS A 115 10.20 -9.07 9.41
N VAL A 116 9.48 -7.97 9.21
CA VAL A 116 9.69 -6.74 9.99
C VAL A 116 8.96 -6.87 11.32
N THR A 117 9.71 -6.81 12.42
CA THR A 117 9.17 -6.91 13.77
C THR A 117 8.88 -5.51 14.32
N LEU A 118 7.61 -5.25 14.64
CA LEU A 118 7.16 -3.99 15.25
C LEU A 118 7.45 -3.98 16.77
N GLY A 119 7.79 -2.82 17.29
CA GLY A 119 7.81 -2.58 18.74
C GLY A 119 6.39 -2.31 19.27
N ASP A 120 6.19 -2.49 20.57
CA ASP A 120 4.92 -2.15 21.21
C ASP A 120 4.61 -0.65 21.06
N GLY A 121 3.36 -0.32 20.78
CA GLY A 121 2.89 1.03 20.56
C GLY A 121 3.26 1.58 19.17
N LYS A 122 3.70 2.83 19.12
CA LYS A 122 3.97 3.57 17.89
C LYS A 122 5.24 3.11 17.18
N ASN A 123 5.11 2.86 15.89
CA ASN A 123 6.19 2.47 15.00
C ASN A 123 6.24 3.43 13.81
N ARG A 124 7.30 4.24 13.74
CA ARG A 124 7.51 5.18 12.65
C ARG A 124 8.32 4.54 11.54
N LEU A 125 7.76 4.50 10.37
CA LEU A 125 8.41 4.05 9.14
C LEU A 125 8.78 5.25 8.28
N LYS A 126 10.01 5.28 7.79
CA LYS A 126 10.51 6.30 6.86
C LYS A 126 11.19 5.63 5.69
N ALA A 127 10.73 5.93 4.48
CA ALA A 127 11.41 5.57 3.24
C ALA A 127 12.19 6.78 2.69
N VAL A 128 13.37 6.52 2.14
CA VAL A 128 14.25 7.55 1.56
C VAL A 128 14.84 7.04 0.25
N VAL A 129 14.81 7.89 -0.76
CA VAL A 129 15.54 7.69 -2.03
C VAL A 129 16.23 8.98 -2.42
N SER A 130 17.52 8.89 -2.79
CA SER A 130 18.24 10.03 -3.39
C SER A 130 18.38 9.80 -4.88
N ARG A 131 17.97 10.77 -5.70
CA ARG A 131 18.11 10.75 -7.15
C ARG A 131 18.43 12.14 -7.68
N ASP A 132 19.42 12.24 -8.56
CA ASP A 132 19.83 13.47 -9.21
C ASP A 132 20.09 14.64 -8.22
N GLY A 133 20.75 14.34 -7.08
CA GLY A 133 21.04 15.30 -6.01
C GLY A 133 19.83 15.72 -5.16
N LYS A 134 18.65 15.16 -5.41
CA LYS A 134 17.44 15.42 -4.64
C LYS A 134 17.08 14.22 -3.77
N GLU A 135 16.75 14.49 -2.53
CA GLU A 135 16.21 13.50 -1.59
C GLU A 135 14.68 13.51 -1.61
N TYR A 136 14.11 12.31 -1.71
CA TYR A 136 12.68 12.05 -1.60
C TYR A 136 12.44 11.25 -0.35
N THR A 137 11.45 11.64 0.43
CA THR A 137 11.09 10.95 1.67
C THR A 137 9.60 10.69 1.72
N ASP A 138 9.23 9.59 2.38
CA ASP A 138 7.86 9.26 2.71
C ASP A 138 7.79 8.63 4.08
N GLU A 139 6.80 8.99 4.89
CA GLU A 139 6.68 8.56 6.27
C GLU A 139 5.26 8.11 6.60
N ILE A 140 5.17 7.06 7.41
CA ILE A 140 3.91 6.58 8.01
C ILE A 140 4.17 6.18 9.46
N GLU A 141 3.10 6.14 10.24
CA GLU A 141 3.11 5.61 11.60
C GLU A 141 2.13 4.44 11.70
N TRP A 142 2.58 3.32 12.25
CA TRP A 142 1.75 2.20 12.64
C TRP A 142 1.74 2.06 14.16
N ASN A 143 0.66 1.54 14.69
CA ASN A 143 0.51 1.25 16.11
C ASN A 143 0.34 -0.26 16.29
N TYR A 144 1.21 -0.88 17.08
CA TYR A 144 1.06 -2.28 17.49
C TYR A 144 0.79 -2.32 18.99
N SER A 145 -0.36 -2.86 19.39
CA SER A 145 -0.79 -2.91 20.79
C SER A 145 -0.87 -4.34 21.33
N GLY A 146 -0.30 -5.29 20.61
CA GLY A 146 -0.36 -6.71 20.97
C GLY A 146 -1.76 -7.28 20.90
N GLU A 147 -1.98 -8.41 21.54
CA GLU A 147 -3.26 -9.14 21.55
C GLU A 147 -4.44 -8.37 22.21
N LYS A 148 -4.19 -7.20 22.78
CA LYS A 148 -5.20 -6.46 23.56
C LYS A 148 -6.29 -5.81 22.69
N ASN A 149 -6.09 -5.72 21.36
CA ASN A 149 -7.04 -5.03 20.45
C ASN A 149 -7.98 -5.96 19.67
N ARG A 150 -8.22 -7.17 20.14
CA ARG A 150 -9.15 -8.11 19.48
C ARG A 150 -10.61 -7.66 19.41
N GLY A 151 -10.94 -6.46 19.88
CA GLY A 151 -12.31 -5.92 19.89
C GLY A 151 -12.78 -5.26 18.59
N THR A 152 -11.89 -5.02 17.61
CA THR A 152 -12.23 -4.35 16.33
C THR A 152 -12.28 -5.30 15.12
N GLU A 153 -12.14 -6.60 15.34
CA GLU A 153 -12.05 -7.65 14.31
C GLU A 153 -13.20 -7.69 13.29
N ALA A 154 -14.38 -7.20 13.66
CA ALA A 154 -15.55 -7.30 12.79
C ALA A 154 -15.48 -6.41 11.52
N TYR A 155 -14.66 -5.37 11.52
CA TYR A 155 -14.59 -4.43 10.41
C TYR A 155 -13.46 -4.75 9.43
N GLU A 156 -12.39 -5.37 9.89
CA GLU A 156 -11.17 -5.64 9.11
C GLU A 156 -11.28 -6.90 8.27
N ASN A 157 -11.86 -7.97 8.79
CA ASN A 157 -12.04 -9.24 8.08
C ASN A 157 -12.92 -9.16 6.83
N LYS A 158 -13.78 -8.15 6.72
CA LYS A 158 -14.61 -7.96 5.51
C LYS A 158 -13.83 -7.34 4.33
N ASN A 159 -12.67 -6.74 4.57
CA ASN A 159 -11.86 -6.12 3.54
C ASN A 159 -10.78 -7.03 2.97
N GLU A 160 -10.38 -8.10 3.70
CA GLU A 160 -9.34 -9.04 3.23
C GLU A 160 -9.83 -9.99 2.12
N HIS A 161 -11.14 -10.24 2.01
CA HIS A 161 -11.69 -11.10 0.97
C HIS A 161 -11.75 -10.47 -0.42
N PHE A 162 -11.36 -9.23 -0.59
CA PHE A 162 -11.30 -8.52 -1.87
C PHE A 162 -9.89 -8.08 -2.24
N GLY A 163 -8.88 -8.75 -1.70
CA GLY A 163 -7.51 -8.62 -2.13
C GLY A 163 -7.32 -9.19 -3.53
N LEU A 164 -7.42 -8.35 -4.52
CA LEU A 164 -6.79 -8.51 -5.83
C LEU A 164 -5.66 -7.52 -5.92
#